data_05947a9316ff046177deefe293008374
#
_entry.id   05947a9316ff046177deefe293008374
#
_cell.length_a   1.000
_cell.length_b   1.000
_cell.length_c   1.000
_cell.angle_alpha   90.00
_cell.angle_beta   90.00
_cell.angle_gamma   90.00
#
_symmetry.space_group_name_H-M   'P 1'
#
loop_
_entity.id
_entity.type
_entity.pdbx_description
1 polymer ?
#
loop_
_entity_poly.entity_id
_entity_poly.type
_entity_poly.pdbx_seq_one_letter_code
_entity_poly.pdbx_strand_id
1 'polypeptide(L)'
;MKFSKIASDTYEKLQLGAGVFLTTFTPTTGTFEDSAIFGATDGGVSFSATPTFKDLADGIDNATLNLKELKRIDSWEVKMSGTLKTIDTTSAKSLLGAGTVNSNKVTANAELASGDFVDLWWVGDYGEKGGYIAIHLINALSTGGFKIQSANKDKGSFAFEYTAHSSVANADTVPFELYISESGT
;
A
#
# COMPACT_ATOMS: atom_id res chain seq x y z
N MET A 1 4.80 -39.27 -1.10
CA MET A 1 3.42 -38.76 -0.92
C MET A 1 2.90 -38.32 -2.28
N LYS A 2 1.65 -38.64 -2.64
CA LYS A 2 1.10 -38.45 -3.98
C LYS A 2 0.79 -36.98 -4.33
N PHE A 3 0.66 -36.11 -3.33
CA PHE A 3 0.22 -34.70 -3.47
C PHE A 3 1.24 -33.68 -2.98
N SER A 4 2.49 -34.06 -2.71
CA SER A 4 3.56 -33.15 -2.32
C SER A 4 4.44 -32.80 -3.52
N LYS A 5 3.86 -32.10 -4.50
CA LYS A 5 4.57 -31.53 -5.64
C LYS A 5 4.45 -30.03 -5.62
N ILE A 6 5.53 -29.32 -5.88
CA ILE A 6 5.55 -27.92 -6.24
C ILE A 6 5.71 -27.78 -7.75
N ALA A 7 5.24 -26.70 -8.35
CA ALA A 7 5.46 -26.42 -9.76
C ALA A 7 6.95 -26.22 -10.04
N SER A 8 7.41 -26.62 -11.23
CA SER A 8 8.84 -26.52 -11.60
C SER A 8 9.34 -25.09 -11.67
N ASP A 9 8.45 -24.14 -11.90
CA ASP A 9 8.69 -22.69 -12.01
C ASP A 9 8.42 -21.93 -10.70
N THR A 10 8.23 -22.65 -9.57
CA THR A 10 7.93 -22.02 -8.27
C THR A 10 8.98 -20.98 -7.87
N TYR A 11 10.27 -21.30 -8.05
CA TYR A 11 11.37 -20.40 -7.68
C TYR A 11 11.43 -19.13 -8.54
N GLU A 12 10.94 -19.21 -9.79
CA GLU A 12 10.87 -18.07 -10.71
C GLU A 12 9.73 -17.11 -10.37
N LYS A 13 8.81 -17.51 -9.48
CA LYS A 13 7.60 -16.77 -9.11
C LYS A 13 7.53 -16.37 -7.63
N LEU A 14 8.65 -16.49 -6.92
CA LEU A 14 8.71 -16.07 -5.52
C LEU A 14 8.91 -14.54 -5.44
N GLN A 15 8.16 -13.90 -4.53
CA GLN A 15 8.49 -12.57 -4.07
C GLN A 15 9.61 -12.71 -3.02
N LEU A 16 10.69 -11.99 -3.19
CA LEU A 16 11.91 -12.10 -2.37
C LEU A 16 12.17 -10.78 -1.63
N GLY A 17 12.70 -10.90 -0.41
CA GLY A 17 13.07 -9.74 0.41
C GLY A 17 11.90 -8.93 0.95
N ALA A 18 12.23 -7.84 1.65
CA ALA A 18 11.24 -6.93 2.27
C ALA A 18 10.71 -5.86 1.30
N GLY A 19 11.38 -5.69 0.15
CA GLY A 19 11.08 -4.61 -0.80
C GLY A 19 11.48 -3.22 -0.30
N VAL A 20 11.15 -2.23 -1.10
CA VAL A 20 11.42 -0.81 -0.83
C VAL A 20 10.10 -0.04 -0.82
N PHE A 21 9.94 0.87 0.14
CA PHE A 21 8.78 1.74 0.23
C PHE A 21 9.14 3.12 -0.32
N LEU A 22 8.40 3.58 -1.35
CA LEU A 22 8.76 4.69 -2.22
C LEU A 22 7.63 5.70 -2.36
N THR A 23 7.98 6.94 -2.68
CA THR A 23 7.03 7.98 -3.12
C THR A 23 6.79 7.99 -4.62
N THR A 24 7.77 7.52 -5.41
CA THR A 24 7.66 7.44 -6.87
C THR A 24 8.39 6.20 -7.40
N PHE A 25 7.81 5.58 -8.43
CA PHE A 25 8.40 4.45 -9.15
C PHE A 25 7.97 4.51 -10.62
N THR A 26 8.83 4.07 -11.53
CA THR A 26 8.52 4.01 -12.96
C THR A 26 8.38 2.56 -13.42
N PRO A 27 7.14 2.04 -13.54
CA PRO A 27 6.93 0.63 -13.87
C PRO A 27 7.43 0.22 -15.26
N THR A 28 7.50 1.15 -16.23
CA THR A 28 7.98 0.84 -17.58
C THR A 28 9.46 0.53 -17.66
N THR A 29 10.26 1.09 -16.76
CA THR A 29 11.73 0.90 -16.70
C THR A 29 12.17 0.11 -15.47
N GLY A 30 11.28 -0.12 -14.50
CA GLY A 30 11.63 -0.78 -13.25
C GLY A 30 12.61 0.03 -12.39
N THR A 31 12.58 1.39 -12.49
CA THR A 31 13.57 2.25 -11.83
C THR A 31 12.95 3.25 -10.87
N PHE A 32 13.74 3.67 -9.89
CA PHE A 32 13.45 4.76 -8.96
C PHE A 32 14.75 5.48 -8.58
N GLU A 33 14.62 6.72 -8.12
CA GLU A 33 15.73 7.51 -7.60
C GLU A 33 15.85 7.33 -6.08
N ASP A 34 17.05 7.43 -5.52
CA ASP A 34 17.28 7.30 -4.07
C ASP A 34 16.44 8.29 -3.26
N SER A 35 16.16 9.47 -3.81
CA SER A 35 15.31 10.50 -3.21
C SER A 35 13.83 10.09 -3.11
N ALA A 36 13.41 9.07 -3.84
CA ALA A 36 12.07 8.52 -3.78
C ALA A 36 11.85 7.56 -2.61
N ILE A 37 12.92 7.12 -1.93
CA ILE A 37 12.80 6.22 -0.78
C ILE A 37 12.09 6.96 0.36
N PHE A 38 10.91 6.45 0.74
CA PHE A 38 10.11 7.06 1.80
C PHE A 38 10.75 6.88 3.19
N GLY A 39 11.41 5.76 3.40
CA GLY A 39 12.15 5.44 4.61
C GLY A 39 12.50 3.97 4.71
N ALA A 40 13.42 3.65 5.63
CA ALA A 40 13.80 2.26 5.91
C ALA A 40 12.70 1.55 6.70
N THR A 41 12.23 0.42 6.20
CA THR A 41 11.21 -0.41 6.85
C THR A 41 11.83 -1.50 7.73
N ASP A 42 11.04 -2.04 8.66
CA ASP A 42 11.37 -3.19 9.50
C ASP A 42 10.20 -4.17 9.49
N GLY A 43 10.50 -5.45 9.23
CA GLY A 43 9.48 -6.50 9.09
C GLY A 43 8.71 -6.48 7.77
N GLY A 44 9.14 -5.66 6.80
CA GLY A 44 8.48 -5.51 5.51
C GLY A 44 7.24 -4.61 5.54
N VAL A 45 6.47 -4.64 4.44
CA VAL A 45 5.24 -3.88 4.24
C VAL A 45 4.10 -4.85 3.97
N SER A 46 2.96 -4.64 4.61
CA SER A 46 1.74 -5.39 4.37
C SER A 46 0.80 -4.58 3.49
N PHE A 47 0.25 -5.23 2.46
CA PHE A 47 -0.77 -4.64 1.58
C PHE A 47 -2.03 -5.48 1.63
N SER A 48 -3.18 -4.82 1.61
CA SER A 48 -4.49 -5.46 1.50
C SER A 48 -5.43 -4.64 0.62
N ALA A 49 -6.15 -5.31 -0.27
CA ALA A 49 -7.23 -4.74 -1.06
C ALA A 49 -8.45 -5.66 -0.89
N THR A 50 -9.43 -5.22 -0.12
CA THR A 50 -10.56 -6.04 0.30
C THR A 50 -11.87 -5.47 -0.25
N PRO A 51 -12.58 -6.20 -1.13
CA PRO A 51 -13.90 -5.79 -1.60
C PRO A 51 -14.97 -6.06 -0.54
N THR A 52 -15.91 -5.14 -0.42
CA THR A 52 -17.18 -5.36 0.26
C THR A 52 -18.24 -5.70 -0.77
N PHE A 53 -19.03 -6.73 -0.50
CA PHE A 53 -20.07 -7.20 -1.41
C PHE A 53 -21.46 -6.85 -0.88
N LYS A 54 -22.33 -6.46 -1.81
CA LYS A 54 -23.76 -6.32 -1.58
C LYS A 54 -24.51 -7.40 -2.34
N ASP A 55 -25.51 -8.01 -1.67
CA ASP A 55 -26.45 -8.93 -2.30
C ASP A 55 -27.74 -8.17 -2.66
N LEU A 56 -28.05 -8.07 -3.94
CA LEU A 56 -29.23 -7.36 -4.41
C LEU A 56 -30.55 -8.16 -4.16
N ALA A 57 -30.46 -9.42 -3.74
CA ALA A 57 -31.62 -10.20 -3.29
C ALA A 57 -32.04 -9.87 -1.86
N ASP A 58 -31.17 -9.18 -1.09
CA ASP A 58 -31.49 -8.78 0.27
C ASP A 58 -32.68 -7.81 0.31
N GLY A 59 -33.65 -8.09 1.19
CA GLY A 59 -34.88 -7.32 1.30
C GLY A 59 -35.95 -7.59 0.21
N ILE A 60 -35.78 -8.65 -0.60
CA ILE A 60 -36.80 -9.09 -1.58
C ILE A 60 -37.44 -10.38 -1.05
N ASP A 61 -38.76 -10.36 -0.90
CA ASP A 61 -39.53 -11.53 -0.45
C ASP A 61 -39.39 -12.70 -1.43
N ASN A 62 -39.15 -13.89 -0.86
CA ASN A 62 -38.94 -15.14 -1.58
C ASN A 62 -37.70 -15.18 -2.51
N ALA A 63 -36.83 -14.18 -2.46
CA ALA A 63 -35.57 -14.22 -3.20
C ALA A 63 -34.57 -15.15 -2.52
N THR A 64 -33.83 -15.94 -3.32
CA THR A 64 -32.73 -16.75 -2.84
C THR A 64 -31.49 -15.87 -2.69
N LEU A 65 -30.88 -15.85 -1.50
CA LEU A 65 -29.64 -15.12 -1.24
C LEU A 65 -28.41 -15.80 -1.87
N ASN A 66 -27.37 -15.03 -2.07
CA ASN A 66 -26.07 -15.48 -2.60
C ASN A 66 -26.11 -16.01 -4.04
N LEU A 67 -27.03 -15.54 -4.85
CA LEU A 67 -27.00 -15.79 -6.29
C LEU A 67 -25.88 -14.95 -6.93
N LYS A 68 -25.06 -15.58 -7.78
CA LYS A 68 -23.92 -14.90 -8.43
C LYS A 68 -24.34 -13.71 -9.30
N GLU A 69 -25.51 -13.78 -9.93
CA GLU A 69 -26.07 -12.75 -10.81
C GLU A 69 -26.51 -11.49 -10.05
N LEU A 70 -26.83 -11.64 -8.75
CA LEU A 70 -27.27 -10.55 -7.87
C LEU A 70 -26.18 -10.03 -6.93
N LYS A 71 -24.96 -10.62 -6.99
CA LYS A 71 -23.82 -10.14 -6.21
C LYS A 71 -23.18 -8.95 -6.88
N ARG A 72 -22.93 -7.87 -6.12
CA ARG A 72 -22.22 -6.66 -6.57
C ARG A 72 -21.12 -6.31 -5.60
N ILE A 73 -20.07 -5.69 -6.10
CA ILE A 73 -19.07 -5.01 -5.25
C ILE A 73 -19.68 -3.67 -4.85
N ASP A 74 -19.70 -3.39 -3.57
CA ASP A 74 -20.18 -2.13 -2.98
C ASP A 74 -19.04 -1.12 -2.82
N SER A 75 -17.92 -1.56 -2.28
CA SER A 75 -16.75 -0.71 -2.03
C SER A 75 -15.47 -1.55 -1.97
N TRP A 76 -14.33 -0.87 -2.00
CA TRP A 76 -13.02 -1.44 -1.75
C TRP A 76 -12.34 -0.73 -0.58
N GLU A 77 -11.79 -1.49 0.34
CA GLU A 77 -10.85 -1.00 1.34
C GLU A 77 -9.44 -1.39 0.91
N VAL A 78 -8.60 -0.40 0.61
CA VAL A 78 -7.23 -0.61 0.12
C VAL A 78 -6.27 0.03 1.10
N LYS A 79 -5.40 -0.79 1.72
CA LYS A 79 -4.49 -0.38 2.78
C LYS A 79 -3.07 -0.88 2.56
N MET A 80 -2.13 -0.07 3.02
CA MET A 80 -0.72 -0.44 3.14
C MET A 80 -0.21 -0.06 4.52
N SER A 81 0.44 -0.99 5.21
CA SER A 81 0.89 -0.78 6.58
C SER A 81 2.26 -1.41 6.84
N GLY A 82 2.95 -0.91 7.85
CA GLY A 82 4.26 -1.42 8.25
C GLY A 82 4.90 -0.56 9.33
N THR A 83 6.20 -0.72 9.47
CA THR A 83 7.00 0.02 10.45
C THR A 83 8.22 0.64 9.78
N LEU A 84 8.43 1.93 10.00
CA LEU A 84 9.63 2.66 9.60
C LEU A 84 10.65 2.70 10.75
N LYS A 85 11.94 2.70 10.40
CA LYS A 85 13.06 2.92 11.32
C LYS A 85 13.73 4.29 11.12
N THR A 86 13.41 4.97 10.04
CA THR A 86 13.89 6.33 9.76
C THR A 86 12.71 7.28 9.64
N ILE A 87 12.95 8.55 9.95
CA ILE A 87 11.97 9.61 9.85
C ILE A 87 12.64 10.93 9.56
N ASP A 88 12.01 11.74 8.72
CA ASP A 88 12.32 13.13 8.45
C ASP A 88 11.05 13.99 8.56
N THR A 89 11.15 15.27 8.27
CA THR A 89 10.00 16.20 8.35
C THR A 89 8.92 15.89 7.31
N THR A 90 9.31 15.37 6.15
CA THR A 90 8.39 15.02 5.06
C THR A 90 7.59 13.77 5.41
N SER A 91 8.28 12.71 5.83
CA SER A 91 7.62 11.48 6.27
C SER A 91 6.80 11.69 7.54
N ALA A 92 7.29 12.52 8.49
CA ALA A 92 6.51 12.89 9.68
C ALA A 92 5.22 13.64 9.34
N LYS A 93 5.26 14.58 8.39
CA LYS A 93 4.06 15.25 7.87
C LYS A 93 3.08 14.25 7.28
N SER A 94 3.57 13.36 6.42
CA SER A 94 2.73 12.35 5.76
C SER A 94 2.09 11.40 6.77
N LEU A 95 2.84 10.97 7.79
CA LEU A 95 2.32 10.09 8.86
C LEU A 95 1.25 10.77 9.73
N LEU A 96 1.26 12.09 9.85
CA LEU A 96 0.20 12.84 10.55
C LEU A 96 -1.14 12.82 9.79
N GLY A 97 -1.13 12.55 8.49
CA GLY A 97 -2.28 12.63 7.61
C GLY A 97 -2.60 14.05 7.17
N ALA A 98 -2.62 15.02 8.07
CA ALA A 98 -2.77 16.44 7.77
C ALA A 98 -1.73 17.23 8.55
N GLY A 99 -0.85 17.95 7.87
CA GLY A 99 0.21 18.69 8.55
C GLY A 99 0.88 19.75 7.70
N THR A 100 1.52 20.68 8.39
CA THR A 100 2.36 21.74 7.79
C THR A 100 3.78 21.63 8.31
N VAL A 101 4.74 21.72 7.40
CA VAL A 101 6.18 21.77 7.72
C VAL A 101 6.66 23.19 7.67
N ASN A 102 7.32 23.63 8.74
CA ASN A 102 8.01 24.92 8.81
C ASN A 102 9.43 24.68 9.36
N SER A 103 10.41 24.62 8.47
CA SER A 103 11.79 24.24 8.77
C SER A 103 11.86 22.85 9.43
N ASN A 104 12.23 22.77 10.70
CA ASN A 104 12.33 21.52 11.47
C ASN A 104 11.08 21.22 12.31
N LYS A 105 10.01 22.01 12.18
CA LYS A 105 8.77 21.85 12.92
C LYS A 105 7.68 21.30 12.01
N VAL A 106 7.03 20.23 12.46
CA VAL A 106 5.82 19.69 11.83
C VAL A 106 4.65 19.91 12.78
N THR A 107 3.56 20.49 12.26
CA THR A 107 2.35 20.81 13.03
C THR A 107 1.16 20.14 12.37
N ALA A 108 0.34 19.44 13.16
CA ALA A 108 -0.90 18.86 12.66
C ALA A 108 -1.91 19.96 12.32
N ASN A 109 -2.66 19.78 11.23
CA ASN A 109 -3.75 20.65 10.82
C ASN A 109 -5.10 20.04 11.27
N ALA A 110 -6.09 20.90 11.50
CA ALA A 110 -7.44 20.46 11.83
C ALA A 110 -8.26 20.01 10.62
N GLU A 111 -7.84 20.41 9.42
CA GLU A 111 -8.53 20.15 8.16
C GLU A 111 -7.56 19.49 7.16
N LEU A 112 -8.10 18.62 6.32
CA LEU A 112 -7.38 18.00 5.22
C LEU A 112 -7.27 18.95 4.03
N ALA A 113 -6.11 18.96 3.40
CA ALA A 113 -5.87 19.59 2.11
C ALA A 113 -5.68 18.53 1.02
N SER A 114 -5.90 18.89 -0.24
CA SER A 114 -5.66 17.98 -1.37
C SER A 114 -4.21 17.46 -1.44
N GLY A 115 -3.25 18.24 -0.98
CA GLY A 115 -1.83 17.86 -0.92
C GLY A 115 -1.44 16.97 0.27
N ASP A 116 -2.40 16.54 1.08
CA ASP A 116 -2.18 15.55 2.15
C ASP A 116 -2.40 14.11 1.61
N PHE A 117 -3.06 13.97 0.46
CA PHE A 117 -3.15 12.73 -0.28
C PHE A 117 -1.94 12.58 -1.19
N VAL A 118 -1.22 11.48 -1.04
CA VAL A 118 0.03 11.21 -1.75
C VAL A 118 -0.02 9.85 -2.44
N ASP A 119 0.68 9.70 -3.54
CA ASP A 119 0.88 8.39 -4.13
C ASP A 119 2.04 7.69 -3.43
N LEU A 120 1.88 6.42 -3.15
CA LEU A 120 2.89 5.59 -2.49
C LEU A 120 3.08 4.28 -3.26
N TRP A 121 4.31 3.80 -3.23
CA TRP A 121 4.70 2.57 -3.89
C TRP A 121 5.40 1.62 -2.94
N TRP A 122 5.14 0.36 -3.10
CA TRP A 122 5.98 -0.71 -2.59
C TRP A 122 6.51 -1.52 -3.77
N VAL A 123 7.81 -1.78 -3.78
CA VAL A 123 8.47 -2.56 -4.84
C VAL A 123 9.34 -3.62 -4.20
N GLY A 124 9.17 -4.86 -4.61
CA GLY A 124 9.94 -6.00 -4.15
C GLY A 124 10.48 -6.84 -5.30
N ASP A 125 11.55 -7.58 -5.05
CA ASP A 125 12.13 -8.49 -6.02
C ASP A 125 11.17 -9.65 -6.31
N TYR A 126 11.08 -10.03 -7.57
CA TYR A 126 10.27 -11.12 -8.04
C TYR A 126 11.10 -12.11 -8.88
N GLY A 127 11.17 -13.35 -8.38
CA GLY A 127 11.98 -14.39 -8.98
C GLY A 127 13.48 -14.13 -8.93
N GLU A 128 14.25 -15.01 -9.56
CA GLU A 128 15.72 -14.93 -9.59
C GLU A 128 16.25 -14.17 -10.82
N LYS A 129 15.40 -13.80 -11.76
CA LYS A 129 15.78 -13.22 -13.07
C LYS A 129 15.76 -11.69 -13.11
N GLY A 130 15.75 -11.04 -11.94
CA GLY A 130 15.71 -9.57 -11.85
C GLY A 130 14.35 -8.98 -12.18
N GLY A 131 13.26 -9.74 -12.01
CA GLY A 131 11.89 -9.24 -12.07
C GLY A 131 11.52 -8.43 -10.82
N TYR A 132 10.39 -7.76 -10.89
CA TYR A 132 9.85 -7.05 -9.75
C TYR A 132 8.33 -7.22 -9.62
N ILE A 133 7.84 -7.05 -8.42
CA ILE A 133 6.43 -6.81 -8.13
C ILE A 133 6.31 -5.42 -7.51
N ALA A 134 5.42 -4.59 -8.05
CA ALA A 134 5.21 -3.24 -7.54
C ALA A 134 3.73 -3.00 -7.28
N ILE A 135 3.43 -2.35 -6.17
CA ILE A 135 2.09 -1.97 -5.76
C ILE A 135 2.05 -0.44 -5.67
N HIS A 136 1.16 0.16 -6.45
CA HIS A 136 0.88 1.59 -6.43
C HIS A 136 -0.38 1.85 -5.61
N LEU A 137 -0.26 2.64 -4.56
CA LEU A 137 -1.35 3.12 -3.73
C LEU A 137 -1.67 4.54 -4.14
N ILE A 138 -2.85 4.76 -4.73
CA ILE A 138 -3.26 6.05 -5.31
C ILE A 138 -4.00 6.88 -4.28
N ASN A 139 -3.68 8.18 -4.19
CA ASN A 139 -4.28 9.11 -3.23
C ASN A 139 -4.28 8.53 -1.79
N ALA A 140 -3.14 8.04 -1.35
CA ALA A 140 -2.98 7.47 -0.03
C ALA A 140 -2.99 8.55 1.04
N LEU A 141 -3.78 8.35 2.09
CA LEU A 141 -3.82 9.17 3.29
C LEU A 141 -3.42 8.33 4.49
N SER A 142 -2.60 8.86 5.38
CA SER A 142 -2.29 8.18 6.64
C SER A 142 -3.53 8.13 7.53
N THR A 143 -4.04 6.93 7.75
CA THR A 143 -5.19 6.65 8.65
C THR A 143 -4.74 6.08 9.98
N GLY A 144 -3.50 5.60 10.07
CA GLY A 144 -2.89 5.13 11.31
C GLY A 144 -2.45 6.24 12.27
N GLY A 145 -2.28 7.46 11.76
CA GLY A 145 -1.74 8.60 12.47
C GLY A 145 -0.25 8.43 12.82
N PHE A 146 0.33 9.47 13.40
CA PHE A 146 1.73 9.45 13.83
C PHE A 146 1.90 8.67 15.12
N LYS A 147 2.72 7.63 15.09
CA LYS A 147 3.05 6.79 16.24
C LYS A 147 4.56 6.60 16.34
N ILE A 148 5.13 6.84 17.51
CA ILE A 148 6.52 6.58 17.80
C ILE A 148 6.64 5.64 18.98
N GLN A 149 7.49 4.66 18.86
CA GLN A 149 7.91 3.80 19.96
C GLN A 149 9.44 3.90 20.11
N SER A 150 9.88 4.46 21.21
CA SER A 150 11.31 4.52 21.55
C SER A 150 11.72 3.27 22.34
N ALA A 151 12.99 2.89 22.23
CA ALA A 151 13.56 1.77 22.97
C ALA A 151 14.90 2.19 23.63
N ASN A 152 15.18 1.65 24.82
CA ASN A 152 16.44 1.93 25.51
C ASN A 152 17.59 1.21 24.79
N LYS A 153 18.60 1.97 24.37
CA LYS A 153 19.80 1.47 23.66
C LYS A 153 19.49 0.74 22.34
N ASP A 154 18.32 1.01 21.73
CA ASP A 154 17.90 0.44 20.46
C ASP A 154 17.22 1.51 19.59
N LYS A 155 16.94 1.15 18.32
CA LYS A 155 16.31 2.04 17.34
C LYS A 155 14.84 2.26 17.68
N GLY A 156 14.37 3.51 17.58
CA GLY A 156 12.95 3.81 17.59
C GLY A 156 12.23 3.21 16.39
N SER A 157 10.91 3.15 16.45
CA SER A 157 10.06 2.70 15.35
C SER A 157 8.86 3.59 15.19
N PHE A 158 8.40 3.71 13.94
CA PHE A 158 7.27 4.54 13.53
C PHE A 158 6.30 3.67 12.74
N ALA A 159 5.21 3.26 13.39
CA ALA A 159 4.18 2.49 12.71
C ALA A 159 3.41 3.38 11.73
N PHE A 160 3.10 2.85 10.54
CA PHE A 160 2.29 3.53 9.55
C PHE A 160 1.14 2.65 9.05
N GLU A 161 0.06 3.30 8.69
CA GLU A 161 -1.06 2.73 7.96
C GLU A 161 -1.59 3.80 7.01
N TYR A 162 -1.58 3.50 5.73
CA TYR A 162 -2.13 4.33 4.66
C TYR A 162 -3.34 3.66 4.05
N THR A 163 -4.39 4.43 3.85
CA THR A 163 -5.58 4.00 3.10
C THR A 163 -5.65 4.78 1.80
N ALA A 164 -5.87 4.08 0.69
CA ALA A 164 -6.04 4.70 -0.62
C ALA A 164 -7.47 5.22 -0.80
N HIS A 165 -7.62 6.28 -1.59
CA HIS A 165 -8.90 6.95 -1.82
C HIS A 165 -9.13 7.19 -3.30
N SER A 166 -10.34 6.90 -3.78
CA SER A 166 -10.77 7.32 -5.12
C SER A 166 -11.01 8.83 -5.15
N SER A 167 -10.79 9.45 -6.29
CA SER A 167 -11.18 10.84 -6.51
C SER A 167 -12.57 10.91 -7.16
N VAL A 168 -13.25 12.05 -7.03
CA VAL A 168 -14.55 12.28 -7.68
C VAL A 168 -14.43 12.13 -9.21
N ALA A 169 -13.29 12.51 -9.79
CA ALA A 169 -13.04 12.38 -11.23
C ALA A 169 -12.91 10.91 -11.69
N ASN A 170 -12.51 10.01 -10.79
CA ASN A 170 -12.28 8.58 -11.06
C ASN A 170 -12.99 7.71 -10.01
N ALA A 171 -14.24 8.02 -9.69
CA ALA A 171 -14.98 7.38 -8.59
C ALA A 171 -15.17 5.87 -8.79
N ASP A 172 -15.24 5.41 -10.04
CA ASP A 172 -15.43 4.00 -10.39
C ASP A 172 -14.10 3.20 -10.47
N THR A 173 -12.95 3.86 -10.23
CA THR A 173 -11.64 3.22 -10.29
C THR A 173 -11.19 2.86 -8.89
N VAL A 174 -10.79 1.59 -8.69
CA VAL A 174 -10.20 1.14 -7.42
C VAL A 174 -8.82 1.81 -7.28
N PRO A 175 -8.51 2.45 -6.14
CA PRO A 175 -7.35 3.34 -6.03
C PRO A 175 -6.03 2.58 -5.76
N PHE A 176 -5.77 1.51 -6.52
CA PHE A 176 -4.47 0.83 -6.52
C PHE A 176 -4.19 0.17 -7.86
N GLU A 177 -2.92 -0.06 -8.14
CA GLU A 177 -2.43 -0.81 -9.28
C GLU A 177 -1.39 -1.82 -8.84
N LEU A 178 -1.37 -2.98 -9.49
CA LEU A 178 -0.40 -4.04 -9.27
C LEU A 178 0.36 -4.31 -10.55
N TYR A 179 1.67 -4.22 -10.49
CA TYR A 179 2.59 -4.52 -11.59
C TYR A 179 3.42 -5.74 -11.25
N ILE A 180 3.56 -6.67 -12.19
CA ILE A 180 4.41 -7.85 -12.08
C ILE A 180 5.24 -7.93 -13.36
N SER A 181 6.56 -7.86 -13.23
CA SER A 181 7.52 -8.05 -14.30
C SER A 181 8.34 -9.31 -14.03
N GLU A 182 8.32 -10.28 -14.94
CA GLU A 182 9.04 -11.57 -14.79
C GLU A 182 10.53 -11.46 -15.14
N SER A 183 10.92 -10.39 -15.81
CA SER A 183 12.33 -10.12 -16.14
C SER A 183 12.63 -8.65 -15.95
N GLY A 184 13.80 -8.32 -15.39
CA GLY A 184 14.33 -6.96 -15.45
C GLY A 184 14.49 -6.57 -16.91
N THR A 185 13.97 -5.41 -17.29
CA THR A 185 14.17 -4.81 -18.62
C THR A 185 15.59 -4.27 -18.74
#